data_5d0184aa2407923f2d45976682badd82
#
_entry.id   5d0184aa2407923f2d45976682badd82
#
_cell.length_a   1.000
_cell.length_b   1.000
_cell.length_c   1.000
_cell.angle_alpha   90.00
_cell.angle_beta   90.00
_cell.angle_gamma   90.00
#
_symmetry.space_group_name_H-M   'P 1'
#
loop_
_entity.id
_entity.type
_entity.pdbx_description
1 polymer ?
#
loop_
_entity_poly.entity_id
_entity_poly.type
_entity_poly.pdbx_seq_one_letter_code
_entity_poly.pdbx_strand_id
1 'polypeptide(L)'
;MLADRNRSAAARSVAPRVVIIGAGFGGLSCAYQLRRAGVRVTVLEARPRLGGRVHSLDTLLPDKKVEAGAELIGLNHPTWLAYAKQFGLTLHELPDSDGAHSPILLNGRRLLGEEVAKLWSGLDTVLQSMNGDARTINRQQPWLSPEAAALDAQSLLQASQRWPGSPLERQAAMAMIANDMNAQPERFSYLAMLASIAGGGVEAFWTESEIYRCASGNQSLALALARAIGEAHIQLRSPVAAIDLTDRAARVTLHSGTVLEADAVVLTAPPSTWDALRVTPALPADYRMSTGTAIKVLNRVDHPFWTAAQLEPDALTDQAVGMTWRGGEPPARSAKEPACLTVFAGGQAAQAWLDRTPAQRRQLANQELDTLFPGFSRHTQQQIFRGWPSERYTRCGYSAPSPGQVTRVLPRLQGGWQDKLFFAGEYASPGFYGYMEGGLNSGALLAGRLARRFNLVDVQRN
;
A
#
# COMPACT_ATOMS: atom_id res chain seq x y z
N MET A 1 -28.29 -19.25 -61.33
CA MET A 1 -26.93 -19.44 -60.79
C MET A 1 -26.90 -18.79 -59.41
N LEU A 2 -27.04 -19.58 -58.39
CA LEU A 2 -27.02 -19.15 -56.98
C LEU A 2 -25.56 -19.21 -56.54
N ALA A 3 -24.96 -18.05 -56.25
CA ALA A 3 -23.62 -17.97 -55.75
C ALA A 3 -23.61 -18.28 -54.24
N ASP A 4 -22.86 -19.29 -53.87
CA ASP A 4 -22.56 -19.74 -52.53
C ASP A 4 -22.05 -18.61 -51.62
N ARG A 5 -22.81 -18.32 -50.59
CA ARG A 5 -22.35 -17.52 -49.44
C ARG A 5 -21.73 -18.45 -48.42
N ASN A 6 -20.50 -18.88 -48.66
CA ASN A 6 -19.66 -19.46 -47.62
C ASN A 6 -19.29 -18.39 -46.61
N ARG A 7 -20.12 -18.22 -45.58
CA ARG A 7 -19.69 -17.56 -44.33
C ARG A 7 -18.80 -18.53 -43.58
N SER A 8 -17.51 -18.39 -43.75
CA SER A 8 -16.51 -19.00 -42.84
C SER A 8 -16.91 -18.67 -41.41
N ALA A 9 -17.36 -19.70 -40.69
CA ALA A 9 -17.53 -19.68 -39.25
C ALA A 9 -16.13 -19.47 -38.65
N ALA A 10 -15.83 -18.23 -38.24
CA ALA A 10 -14.60 -17.93 -37.51
C ALA A 10 -14.53 -18.89 -36.32
N ALA A 11 -13.53 -19.76 -36.34
CA ALA A 11 -13.25 -20.67 -35.24
C ALA A 11 -13.24 -19.82 -33.94
N ARG A 12 -14.09 -20.16 -32.98
CA ARG A 12 -14.10 -19.50 -31.66
C ARG A 12 -12.73 -19.67 -31.08
N SER A 13 -11.91 -18.62 -31.09
CA SER A 13 -10.60 -18.62 -30.48
C SER A 13 -10.77 -19.04 -29.01
N VAL A 14 -9.96 -19.99 -28.57
CA VAL A 14 -9.98 -20.43 -27.15
C VAL A 14 -9.64 -19.23 -26.30
N ALA A 15 -10.48 -18.90 -25.32
CA ALA A 15 -10.26 -17.76 -24.42
C ALA A 15 -8.86 -17.82 -23.78
N PRO A 16 -8.11 -16.71 -23.81
CA PRO A 16 -6.76 -16.66 -23.25
C PRO A 16 -6.73 -17.10 -21.77
N ARG A 17 -5.64 -17.74 -21.37
CA ARG A 17 -5.41 -18.20 -20.00
C ARG A 17 -4.40 -17.28 -19.32
N VAL A 18 -4.76 -16.71 -18.19
CA VAL A 18 -3.86 -15.89 -17.37
C VAL A 18 -3.76 -16.46 -15.97
N VAL A 19 -2.54 -16.72 -15.53
CA VAL A 19 -2.25 -17.07 -14.14
C VAL A 19 -1.77 -15.82 -13.40
N ILE A 20 -2.42 -15.52 -12.27
CA ILE A 20 -2.10 -14.36 -11.42
C ILE A 20 -1.52 -14.87 -10.10
N ILE A 21 -0.31 -14.43 -9.76
CA ILE A 21 0.43 -14.83 -8.56
C ILE A 21 0.26 -13.76 -7.48
N GLY A 22 -0.57 -14.08 -6.49
CA GLY A 22 -0.96 -13.24 -5.37
C GLY A 22 -2.43 -12.80 -5.43
N ALA A 23 -3.14 -12.96 -4.31
CA ALA A 23 -4.51 -12.50 -4.10
C ALA A 23 -4.58 -11.30 -3.14
N GLY A 24 -3.62 -10.37 -3.29
CA GLY A 24 -3.70 -9.01 -2.78
C GLY A 24 -4.56 -8.13 -3.69
N PHE A 25 -4.74 -6.87 -3.35
CA PHE A 25 -5.58 -5.95 -4.12
C PHE A 25 -5.16 -5.86 -5.60
N GLY A 26 -3.86 -5.83 -5.91
CA GLY A 26 -3.39 -5.79 -7.30
C GLY A 26 -3.81 -7.01 -8.11
N GLY A 27 -3.63 -8.20 -7.53
CA GLY A 27 -4.02 -9.45 -8.21
C GLY A 27 -5.53 -9.63 -8.34
N LEU A 28 -6.28 -9.32 -7.29
CA LEU A 28 -7.74 -9.43 -7.31
C LEU A 28 -8.39 -8.42 -8.26
N SER A 29 -7.90 -7.17 -8.28
CA SER A 29 -8.36 -6.15 -9.23
C SER A 29 -8.06 -6.57 -10.69
N CYS A 30 -6.86 -7.06 -10.96
CA CYS A 30 -6.48 -7.59 -12.28
C CYS A 30 -7.36 -8.77 -12.70
N ALA A 31 -7.54 -9.75 -11.80
CA ALA A 31 -8.37 -10.93 -12.05
C ALA A 31 -9.82 -10.57 -12.36
N TYR A 32 -10.40 -9.67 -11.56
CA TYR A 32 -11.76 -9.20 -11.73
C TYR A 32 -11.99 -8.56 -13.10
N GLN A 33 -11.12 -7.65 -13.51
CA GLN A 33 -11.25 -6.97 -14.81
C GLN A 33 -10.99 -7.94 -15.99
N LEU A 34 -10.01 -8.83 -15.89
CA LEU A 34 -9.75 -9.85 -16.92
C LEU A 34 -10.93 -10.83 -17.08
N ARG A 35 -11.55 -11.27 -15.99
CA ARG A 35 -12.73 -12.10 -16.02
C ARG A 35 -13.90 -11.43 -16.76
N ARG A 36 -14.12 -10.13 -16.49
CA ARG A 36 -15.12 -9.34 -17.20
C ARG A 36 -14.83 -9.20 -18.70
N ALA A 37 -13.55 -9.19 -19.07
CA ALA A 37 -13.12 -9.19 -20.48
C ALA A 37 -13.17 -10.59 -21.14
N GLY A 38 -13.62 -11.65 -20.45
CA GLY A 38 -13.75 -12.98 -21.04
C GLY A 38 -12.48 -13.84 -20.97
N VAL A 39 -11.45 -13.41 -20.20
CA VAL A 39 -10.20 -14.15 -19.99
C VAL A 39 -10.43 -15.28 -18.96
N ARG A 40 -9.84 -16.45 -19.19
CA ARG A 40 -9.77 -17.54 -18.21
C ARG A 40 -8.65 -17.23 -17.21
N VAL A 41 -9.02 -16.95 -15.98
CA VAL A 41 -8.09 -16.55 -14.92
C VAL A 41 -7.96 -17.65 -13.87
N THR A 42 -6.73 -17.87 -13.39
CA THR A 42 -6.44 -18.63 -12.18
C THR A 42 -5.60 -17.75 -11.27
N VAL A 43 -6.06 -17.52 -10.04
CA VAL A 43 -5.34 -16.74 -9.01
C VAL A 43 -4.72 -17.72 -8.02
N LEU A 44 -3.41 -17.57 -7.77
CA LEU A 44 -2.64 -18.42 -6.84
C LEU A 44 -2.22 -17.56 -5.64
N GLU A 45 -2.69 -17.90 -4.45
CA GLU A 45 -2.34 -17.22 -3.20
C GLU A 45 -1.61 -18.19 -2.27
N ALA A 46 -0.45 -17.73 -1.78
CA ALA A 46 0.39 -18.54 -0.90
C ALA A 46 -0.20 -18.71 0.51
N ARG A 47 -0.96 -17.72 1.00
CA ARG A 47 -1.59 -17.69 2.32
C ARG A 47 -2.95 -18.43 2.32
N PRO A 48 -3.45 -18.77 3.52
CA PRO A 48 -4.82 -19.29 3.67
C PRO A 48 -5.89 -18.18 3.63
N ARG A 49 -5.53 -16.93 3.33
CA ARG A 49 -6.43 -15.76 3.32
C ARG A 49 -6.15 -14.85 2.12
N LEU A 50 -7.17 -14.10 1.74
CA LEU A 50 -7.11 -13.05 0.73
C LEU A 50 -6.65 -11.71 1.33
N GLY A 51 -6.33 -10.75 0.46
CA GLY A 51 -6.06 -9.35 0.80
C GLY A 51 -4.57 -8.99 0.87
N GLY A 52 -3.65 -9.96 0.98
CA GLY A 52 -2.22 -9.66 1.05
C GLY A 52 -1.86 -8.82 2.28
N ARG A 53 -1.38 -7.58 2.07
CA ARG A 53 -1.06 -6.60 3.13
C ARG A 53 -2.29 -5.86 3.70
N VAL A 54 -3.48 -6.10 3.18
CA VAL A 54 -4.75 -5.71 3.78
C VAL A 54 -5.22 -6.85 4.68
N HIS A 55 -5.39 -6.58 5.96
CA HIS A 55 -5.75 -7.59 6.97
C HIS A 55 -6.54 -6.97 8.11
N SER A 56 -7.85 -7.16 8.10
CA SER A 56 -8.76 -6.71 9.14
C SER A 56 -8.92 -7.78 10.23
N LEU A 57 -8.81 -7.39 11.49
CA LEU A 57 -9.01 -8.24 12.67
C LEU A 57 -10.37 -7.93 13.32
N ASP A 58 -11.05 -8.97 13.77
CA ASP A 58 -12.31 -8.89 14.53
C ASP A 58 -12.17 -9.40 15.98
N THR A 59 -10.93 -9.70 16.39
CA THR A 59 -10.65 -10.32 17.69
C THR A 59 -10.10 -9.36 18.74
N LEU A 60 -9.71 -8.13 18.34
CA LEU A 60 -9.09 -7.18 19.27
C LEU A 60 -10.12 -6.36 20.06
N LEU A 61 -11.14 -5.88 19.36
CA LEU A 61 -12.24 -5.11 19.95
C LEU A 61 -13.57 -5.81 19.71
N PRO A 62 -14.51 -5.82 20.67
CA PRO A 62 -15.86 -6.35 20.46
C PRO A 62 -16.57 -5.60 19.33
N ASP A 63 -17.19 -6.36 18.41
CA ASP A 63 -18.04 -5.84 17.32
C ASP A 63 -17.38 -4.80 16.40
N LYS A 64 -16.04 -4.76 16.37
CA LYS A 64 -15.26 -3.81 15.55
C LYS A 64 -14.21 -4.50 14.71
N LYS A 65 -13.90 -3.91 13.57
CA LYS A 65 -12.75 -4.27 12.75
C LYS A 65 -11.57 -3.36 13.08
N VAL A 66 -10.40 -3.95 13.27
CA VAL A 66 -9.13 -3.24 13.49
C VAL A 66 -8.15 -3.65 12.40
N GLU A 67 -7.55 -2.69 11.73
CA GLU A 67 -6.66 -2.96 10.60
C GLU A 67 -5.24 -3.30 11.06
N ALA A 68 -4.84 -4.54 10.88
CA ALA A 68 -3.46 -4.98 11.10
C ALA A 68 -2.54 -4.70 9.89
N GLY A 69 -3.09 -4.26 8.80
CA GLY A 69 -2.42 -3.85 7.56
C GLY A 69 -2.80 -2.46 7.14
N ALA A 70 -2.94 -2.25 5.83
CA ALA A 70 -3.37 -0.98 5.24
C ALA A 70 -4.76 -0.59 5.75
N GLU A 71 -4.91 0.68 6.13
CA GLU A 71 -6.07 1.16 6.88
C GLU A 71 -6.78 2.33 6.20
N LEU A 72 -6.07 3.39 5.85
CA LEU A 72 -6.66 4.65 5.48
C LEU A 72 -6.96 4.73 3.98
N ILE A 73 -8.07 5.37 3.62
CA ILE A 73 -8.58 5.50 2.25
C ILE A 73 -8.76 6.98 1.96
N GLY A 74 -8.32 7.42 0.77
CA GLY A 74 -8.44 8.81 0.34
C GLY A 74 -9.64 9.09 -0.54
N LEU A 75 -10.08 10.35 -0.55
CA LEU A 75 -10.99 10.88 -1.55
C LEU A 75 -10.33 10.84 -2.96
N ASN A 76 -9.01 10.97 -2.99
CA ASN A 76 -8.18 10.86 -4.19
C ASN A 76 -7.80 9.41 -4.56
N HIS A 77 -8.51 8.39 -4.04
CA HIS A 77 -8.37 6.98 -4.36
C HIS A 77 -9.50 6.46 -5.26
N PRO A 78 -9.56 6.87 -6.54
CA PRO A 78 -10.74 6.65 -7.40
C PRO A 78 -11.08 5.18 -7.63
N THR A 79 -10.07 4.29 -7.71
CA THR A 79 -10.33 2.85 -7.93
C THR A 79 -10.94 2.21 -6.69
N TRP A 80 -10.44 2.57 -5.50
CA TRP A 80 -10.99 2.10 -4.24
C TRP A 80 -12.44 2.54 -4.08
N LEU A 81 -12.72 3.84 -4.30
CA LEU A 81 -14.06 4.43 -4.20
C LEU A 81 -15.04 3.84 -5.21
N ALA A 82 -14.58 3.61 -6.45
CA ALA A 82 -15.41 2.97 -7.48
C ALA A 82 -15.80 1.53 -7.06
N TYR A 83 -14.87 0.75 -6.53
CA TYR A 83 -15.17 -0.59 -6.03
C TYR A 83 -16.03 -0.56 -4.75
N ALA A 84 -15.81 0.40 -3.84
CA ALA A 84 -16.69 0.58 -2.68
C ALA A 84 -18.14 0.78 -3.11
N LYS A 85 -18.37 1.71 -4.03
CA LYS A 85 -19.68 1.97 -4.61
C LYS A 85 -20.27 0.71 -5.29
N GLN A 86 -19.47 0.04 -6.11
CA GLN A 86 -19.89 -1.15 -6.86
C GLN A 86 -20.31 -2.31 -5.96
N PHE A 87 -19.60 -2.52 -4.86
CA PHE A 87 -19.83 -3.64 -3.94
C PHE A 87 -20.62 -3.25 -2.69
N GLY A 88 -21.14 -2.03 -2.61
CA GLY A 88 -21.95 -1.55 -1.49
C GLY A 88 -21.18 -1.48 -0.16
N LEU A 89 -19.88 -1.15 -0.20
CA LEU A 89 -19.08 -0.98 1.01
C LEU A 89 -19.28 0.44 1.57
N THR A 90 -19.61 0.52 2.85
CA THR A 90 -19.75 1.79 3.56
C THR A 90 -18.38 2.31 3.99
N LEU A 91 -18.14 3.58 3.73
CA LEU A 91 -16.96 4.30 4.23
C LEU A 91 -17.39 5.25 5.34
N HIS A 92 -16.61 5.30 6.41
CA HIS A 92 -16.74 6.27 7.48
C HIS A 92 -15.64 7.31 7.33
N GLU A 93 -16.01 8.57 7.33
CA GLU A 93 -15.09 9.68 7.37
C GLU A 93 -14.45 9.78 8.75
N LEU A 94 -13.15 10.08 8.77
CA LEU A 94 -12.46 10.34 10.02
C LEU A 94 -12.93 11.66 10.61
N PRO A 95 -12.99 11.77 11.94
CA PRO A 95 -13.33 13.06 12.56
C PRO A 95 -12.30 14.13 12.16
N ASP A 96 -12.79 15.33 11.90
CA ASP A 96 -11.92 16.48 11.75
C ASP A 96 -11.14 16.74 13.03
N SER A 97 -9.86 17.06 12.89
CA SER A 97 -8.99 17.50 13.95
C SER A 97 -8.20 18.72 13.51
N ASP A 98 -8.09 19.72 14.37
CA ASP A 98 -7.20 20.85 14.13
C ASP A 98 -5.74 20.50 14.48
N GLY A 99 -5.50 19.31 15.00
CA GLY A 99 -4.20 18.80 15.40
C GLY A 99 -3.60 19.46 16.65
N ALA A 100 -4.22 20.51 17.19
CA ALA A 100 -3.66 21.26 18.33
C ALA A 100 -3.55 20.41 19.60
N HIS A 101 -4.42 19.41 19.74
CA HIS A 101 -4.43 18.49 20.88
C HIS A 101 -3.69 17.16 20.60
N SER A 102 -3.07 17.03 19.44
CA SER A 102 -2.25 15.89 19.04
C SER A 102 -0.82 16.05 19.54
N PRO A 103 -0.32 15.22 20.46
CA PRO A 103 1.03 15.39 21.00
C PRO A 103 2.10 15.11 19.93
N ILE A 104 3.11 15.97 19.87
CA ILE A 104 4.30 15.78 19.02
C ILE A 104 5.53 15.63 19.93
N LEU A 105 6.35 14.59 19.69
CA LEU A 105 7.60 14.37 20.43
C LEU A 105 8.78 14.41 19.46
N LEU A 106 9.55 15.48 19.50
CA LEU A 106 10.73 15.66 18.66
C LEU A 106 11.95 16.01 19.50
N ASN A 107 13.10 15.43 19.24
CA ASN A 107 14.34 15.61 20.01
C ASN A 107 14.14 15.36 21.51
N GLY A 108 13.27 14.41 21.89
CA GLY A 108 12.95 14.13 23.29
C GLY A 108 12.08 15.21 23.98
N ARG A 109 11.63 16.24 23.26
CA ARG A 109 10.74 17.28 23.76
C ARG A 109 9.32 17.06 23.28
N ARG A 110 8.37 16.95 24.19
CA ARG A 110 6.94 16.88 23.92
C ARG A 110 6.36 18.27 23.72
N LEU A 111 5.70 18.48 22.58
CA LEU A 111 5.00 19.72 22.21
C LEU A 111 3.49 19.51 22.32
N LEU A 112 2.75 20.54 22.71
CA LEU A 112 1.30 20.54 22.88
C LEU A 112 0.71 21.92 22.58
N GLY A 113 -0.59 21.97 22.27
CA GLY A 113 -1.35 23.21 22.14
C GLY A 113 -0.77 24.17 21.10
N GLU A 114 -0.53 25.42 21.48
CA GLU A 114 -0.04 26.47 20.56
C GLU A 114 1.30 26.12 19.89
N GLU A 115 2.19 25.39 20.58
CA GLU A 115 3.46 24.97 19.99
C GLU A 115 3.24 24.00 18.82
N VAL A 116 2.29 23.09 18.95
CA VAL A 116 1.90 22.17 17.89
C VAL A 116 1.22 22.90 16.75
N ALA A 117 0.26 23.77 17.03
CA ALA A 117 -0.42 24.58 16.01
C ALA A 117 0.56 25.41 15.20
N LYS A 118 1.56 26.05 15.87
CA LYS A 118 2.63 26.79 15.20
C LYS A 118 3.51 25.89 14.35
N LEU A 119 3.84 24.69 14.83
CA LEU A 119 4.66 23.73 14.08
C LEU A 119 3.94 23.26 12.81
N TRP A 120 2.64 22.93 12.90
CA TRP A 120 1.84 22.54 11.72
C TRP A 120 1.76 23.66 10.69
N SER A 121 1.53 24.91 11.11
CA SER A 121 1.53 26.08 10.21
C SER A 121 2.86 26.27 9.50
N GLY A 122 3.97 26.05 10.19
CA GLY A 122 5.32 26.14 9.58
C GLY A 122 5.62 24.95 8.66
N LEU A 123 5.15 23.76 9.03
CA LEU A 123 5.31 22.54 8.22
C LEU A 123 4.60 22.68 6.87
N ASP A 124 3.44 23.34 6.80
CA ASP A 124 2.75 23.59 5.53
C ASP A 124 3.67 24.30 4.51
N THR A 125 4.52 25.22 4.96
CA THR A 125 5.50 25.87 4.08
C THR A 125 6.47 24.88 3.44
N VAL A 126 6.89 23.84 4.17
CA VAL A 126 7.74 22.76 3.65
C VAL A 126 6.97 21.95 2.61
N LEU A 127 5.72 21.56 2.92
CA LEU A 127 4.88 20.77 2.02
C LEU A 127 4.56 21.52 0.73
N GLN A 128 4.28 22.82 0.81
CA GLN A 128 4.03 23.66 -0.36
C GLN A 128 5.26 23.79 -1.27
N SER A 129 6.47 23.76 -0.72
CA SER A 129 7.70 23.71 -1.52
C SER A 129 7.75 22.43 -2.38
N MET A 130 7.42 21.27 -1.79
CA MET A 130 7.35 20.02 -2.54
C MET A 130 6.20 19.99 -3.55
N ASN A 131 5.06 20.62 -3.23
CA ASN A 131 3.96 20.79 -4.16
C ASN A 131 4.40 21.57 -5.42
N GLY A 132 5.23 22.59 -5.24
CA GLY A 132 5.82 23.35 -6.35
C GLY A 132 6.57 22.45 -7.33
N ASP A 133 7.45 21.59 -6.82
CA ASP A 133 8.20 20.63 -7.63
C ASP A 133 7.27 19.57 -8.25
N ALA A 134 6.28 19.07 -7.50
CA ALA A 134 5.37 18.01 -7.93
C ALA A 134 4.44 18.43 -9.07
N ARG A 135 4.11 19.72 -9.23
CA ARG A 135 3.27 20.21 -10.34
C ARG A 135 3.85 19.96 -11.73
N THR A 136 5.17 19.78 -11.82
CA THR A 136 5.84 19.47 -13.11
C THR A 136 5.85 18.00 -13.45
N ILE A 137 5.42 17.14 -12.52
CA ILE A 137 5.53 15.69 -12.66
C ILE A 137 4.37 15.12 -13.49
N ASN A 138 4.72 14.31 -14.50
CA ASN A 138 3.76 13.53 -15.25
C ASN A 138 3.17 12.42 -14.36
N ARG A 139 1.91 12.53 -13.99
CA ARG A 139 1.22 11.61 -13.05
C ARG A 139 1.19 10.16 -13.51
N GLN A 140 1.14 9.93 -14.83
CA GLN A 140 1.03 8.58 -15.41
C GLN A 140 2.40 7.98 -15.72
N GLN A 141 3.37 8.80 -16.06
CA GLN A 141 4.70 8.41 -16.49
C GLN A 141 5.76 9.34 -15.87
N PRO A 142 5.98 9.30 -14.55
CA PRO A 142 6.87 10.24 -13.86
C PRO A 142 8.31 10.23 -14.41
N TRP A 143 8.73 9.12 -15.01
CA TRP A 143 10.04 9.01 -15.69
C TRP A 143 10.16 9.82 -16.99
N LEU A 144 9.06 10.35 -17.50
CA LEU A 144 9.00 11.25 -18.67
C LEU A 144 8.82 12.71 -18.27
N SER A 145 8.85 13.03 -16.97
CA SER A 145 8.75 14.41 -16.50
C SER A 145 9.98 15.22 -16.86
N PRO A 146 9.88 16.54 -16.96
CA PRO A 146 11.06 17.41 -17.02
C PRO A 146 12.03 17.07 -15.87
N GLU A 147 13.31 17.03 -16.17
CA GLU A 147 14.38 16.72 -15.21
C GLU A 147 14.23 15.42 -14.40
N ALA A 148 13.40 14.49 -14.85
CA ALA A 148 13.13 13.25 -14.12
C ALA A 148 14.40 12.52 -13.68
N ALA A 149 15.43 12.46 -14.54
CA ALA A 149 16.70 11.79 -14.20
C ALA A 149 17.44 12.51 -13.06
N ALA A 150 17.44 13.84 -13.03
CA ALA A 150 18.09 14.64 -11.99
C ALA A 150 17.33 14.56 -10.66
N LEU A 151 16.00 14.59 -10.71
CA LEU A 151 15.14 14.44 -9.53
C LEU A 151 15.22 13.02 -8.95
N ASP A 152 15.27 12.00 -9.81
CA ASP A 152 15.37 10.60 -9.38
C ASP A 152 16.76 10.23 -8.84
N ALA A 153 17.81 10.94 -9.26
CA ALA A 153 19.17 10.75 -8.74
C ALA A 153 19.33 11.27 -7.30
N GLN A 154 18.43 12.14 -6.84
CA GLN A 154 18.47 12.71 -5.50
C GLN A 154 17.70 11.82 -4.52
N SER A 155 18.25 11.68 -3.31
CA SER A 155 17.48 11.16 -2.18
C SER A 155 16.60 12.24 -1.56
N LEU A 156 15.58 11.81 -0.81
CA LEU A 156 14.73 12.72 -0.02
C LEU A 156 15.56 13.56 0.95
N LEU A 157 16.58 12.97 1.60
CA LEU A 157 17.47 13.69 2.50
C LEU A 157 18.25 14.78 1.76
N GLN A 158 18.76 14.51 0.55
CA GLN A 158 19.46 15.52 -0.24
C GLN A 158 18.51 16.65 -0.66
N ALA A 159 17.29 16.31 -1.08
CA ALA A 159 16.27 17.31 -1.44
C ALA A 159 15.87 18.18 -0.24
N SER A 160 15.76 17.59 0.96
CA SER A 160 15.35 18.32 2.19
C SER A 160 16.30 19.43 2.60
N GLN A 161 17.54 19.43 2.12
CA GLN A 161 18.49 20.52 2.38
C GLN A 161 18.05 21.86 1.80
N ARG A 162 17.15 21.85 0.80
CA ARG A 162 16.59 23.04 0.15
C ARG A 162 15.22 23.44 0.71
N TRP A 163 14.65 22.64 1.62
CA TRP A 163 13.33 22.93 2.16
C TRP A 163 13.35 24.22 2.98
N PRO A 164 12.34 25.07 2.85
CA PRO A 164 12.17 26.25 3.70
C PRO A 164 11.84 25.85 5.14
N GLY A 165 11.63 26.84 5.98
CA GLY A 165 11.23 26.66 7.37
C GLY A 165 12.39 26.52 8.36
N SER A 166 12.06 26.46 9.63
CA SER A 166 12.98 26.25 10.73
C SER A 166 13.54 24.82 10.77
N PRO A 167 14.64 24.56 11.48
CA PRO A 167 15.14 23.20 11.67
C PRO A 167 14.10 22.24 12.25
N LEU A 168 13.25 22.71 13.18
CA LEU A 168 12.21 21.88 13.81
C LEU A 168 11.09 21.51 12.83
N GLU A 169 10.66 22.44 11.98
CA GLU A 169 9.65 22.22 10.94
C GLU A 169 10.15 21.20 9.89
N ARG A 170 11.38 21.35 9.42
CA ARG A 170 12.00 20.40 8.50
C ARG A 170 12.14 19.00 9.13
N GLN A 171 12.46 18.93 10.42
CA GLN A 171 12.55 17.68 11.16
C GLN A 171 11.17 17.00 11.29
N ALA A 172 10.13 17.77 11.61
CA ALA A 172 8.76 17.25 11.68
C ALA A 172 8.29 16.71 10.33
N ALA A 173 8.53 17.48 9.24
CA ALA A 173 8.23 17.02 7.87
C ALA A 173 8.98 15.73 7.53
N MET A 174 10.27 15.65 7.87
CA MET A 174 11.07 14.46 7.61
C MET A 174 10.57 13.25 8.41
N ALA A 175 10.24 13.42 9.70
CA ALA A 175 9.71 12.36 10.54
C ALA A 175 8.38 11.83 10.00
N MET A 176 7.46 12.73 9.60
CA MET A 176 6.18 12.37 8.99
C MET A 176 6.40 11.57 7.69
N ILE A 177 7.12 12.14 6.73
CA ILE A 177 7.32 11.53 5.40
C ILE A 177 8.10 10.22 5.50
N ALA A 178 9.12 10.12 6.34
CA ALA A 178 9.90 8.88 6.49
C ALA A 178 9.06 7.74 7.06
N ASN A 179 8.15 8.03 8.00
CA ASN A 179 7.20 7.04 8.50
C ASN A 179 6.19 6.66 7.41
N ASP A 180 5.51 7.63 6.77
CA ASP A 180 4.49 7.38 5.75
C ASP A 180 5.05 6.64 4.54
N MET A 181 6.25 6.98 4.10
CA MET A 181 6.89 6.31 2.96
C MET A 181 7.66 5.05 3.38
N ASN A 182 7.60 4.64 4.65
CA ASN A 182 8.32 3.50 5.25
C ASN A 182 9.81 3.44 4.86
N ALA A 183 10.42 4.60 4.66
CA ALA A 183 11.70 4.75 4.01
C ALA A 183 12.78 5.30 4.95
N GLN A 184 14.03 4.98 4.59
CA GLN A 184 15.18 5.73 5.07
C GLN A 184 15.39 6.91 4.10
N PRO A 185 15.36 8.18 4.56
CA PRO A 185 15.40 9.35 3.68
C PRO A 185 16.61 9.39 2.73
N GLU A 186 17.74 8.81 3.13
CA GLU A 186 18.96 8.69 2.33
C GLU A 186 18.78 7.75 1.13
N ARG A 187 17.82 6.82 1.23
CA ARG A 187 17.60 5.74 0.27
C ARG A 187 16.30 5.86 -0.51
N PHE A 188 15.51 6.90 -0.25
CA PHE A 188 14.24 7.11 -0.92
C PHE A 188 14.40 8.17 -2.02
N SER A 189 13.96 7.89 -3.24
CA SER A 189 14.03 8.81 -4.38
C SER A 189 13.15 10.03 -4.17
N TYR A 190 13.69 11.22 -4.41
CA TYR A 190 12.90 12.44 -4.39
C TYR A 190 11.83 12.44 -5.49
N LEU A 191 12.15 11.95 -6.69
CA LEU A 191 11.14 11.80 -7.75
C LEU A 191 10.00 10.87 -7.34
N ALA A 192 10.27 9.80 -6.56
CA ALA A 192 9.22 8.92 -6.06
C ALA A 192 8.26 9.67 -5.12
N MET A 193 8.78 10.54 -4.24
CA MET A 193 7.96 11.41 -3.40
C MET A 193 7.10 12.36 -4.23
N LEU A 194 7.71 13.06 -5.18
CA LEU A 194 7.00 13.98 -6.07
C LEU A 194 5.93 13.28 -6.92
N ALA A 195 6.21 12.05 -7.38
CA ALA A 195 5.24 11.25 -8.13
C ALA A 195 4.03 10.86 -7.26
N SER A 196 4.23 10.57 -5.97
CA SER A 196 3.13 10.33 -5.03
C SER A 196 2.30 11.58 -4.79
N ILE A 197 2.94 12.71 -4.56
CA ILE A 197 2.26 14.01 -4.40
C ILE A 197 1.45 14.35 -5.68
N ALA A 198 2.06 14.24 -6.85
CA ALA A 198 1.38 14.51 -8.12
C ALA A 198 0.22 13.53 -8.38
N GLY A 199 0.42 12.24 -8.08
CA GLY A 199 -0.61 11.20 -8.21
C GLY A 199 -1.83 11.47 -7.33
N GLY A 200 -1.61 11.92 -6.11
CA GLY A 200 -2.65 12.27 -5.14
C GLY A 200 -3.33 13.62 -5.39
N GLY A 201 -2.90 14.40 -6.39
CA GLY A 201 -3.55 15.66 -6.76
C GLY A 201 -2.84 16.92 -6.24
N VAL A 202 -1.56 16.80 -5.93
CA VAL A 202 -0.68 17.84 -5.38
C VAL A 202 -1.14 18.26 -3.98
N GLU A 203 -1.92 19.33 -3.84
CA GLU A 203 -2.44 19.79 -2.55
C GLU A 203 -3.31 18.72 -1.87
N ALA A 204 -4.17 18.06 -2.62
CA ALA A 204 -5.08 17.01 -2.17
C ALA A 204 -4.33 15.77 -1.63
N PHE A 205 -3.07 15.57 -2.01
CA PHE A 205 -2.26 14.48 -1.45
C PHE A 205 -2.14 14.56 0.07
N TRP A 206 -1.93 15.75 0.62
CA TRP A 206 -1.73 15.95 2.05
C TRP A 206 -3.01 15.96 2.88
N THR A 207 -4.13 16.30 2.26
CA THR A 207 -5.41 16.52 2.95
C THR A 207 -6.47 15.48 2.65
N GLU A 208 -6.36 14.76 1.53
CA GLU A 208 -7.43 13.88 1.04
C GLU A 208 -7.02 12.40 0.92
N SER A 209 -5.73 12.06 1.17
CA SER A 209 -5.26 10.68 0.96
C SER A 209 -5.68 9.71 2.07
N GLU A 210 -6.11 10.21 3.24
CA GLU A 210 -6.29 9.38 4.44
C GLU A 210 -7.48 9.81 5.29
N ILE A 211 -8.65 10.02 4.66
CA ILE A 211 -9.85 10.57 5.30
C ILE A 211 -10.97 9.56 5.56
N TYR A 212 -10.88 8.35 5.02
CA TYR A 212 -11.91 7.33 5.22
C TYR A 212 -11.37 6.02 5.80
N ARG A 213 -12.27 5.28 6.46
CA ARG A 213 -12.13 3.86 6.79
C ARG A 213 -13.32 3.06 6.27
N CYS A 214 -13.08 1.80 5.90
CA CYS A 214 -14.16 0.88 5.53
C CYS A 214 -14.84 0.34 6.80
N ALA A 215 -16.15 0.54 6.92
CA ALA A 215 -16.95 0.15 8.09
C ALA A 215 -16.85 -1.36 8.40
N SER A 216 -16.78 -2.19 7.37
CA SER A 216 -16.66 -3.65 7.49
C SER A 216 -15.22 -4.16 7.46
N GLY A 217 -14.24 -3.24 7.53
CA GLY A 217 -12.82 -3.51 7.36
C GLY A 217 -12.41 -3.61 5.89
N ASN A 218 -11.20 -3.16 5.57
CA ASN A 218 -10.70 -3.10 4.19
C ASN A 218 -10.59 -4.46 3.50
N GLN A 219 -10.41 -5.54 4.28
CA GLN A 219 -10.37 -6.90 3.73
C GLN A 219 -11.71 -7.30 3.08
N SER A 220 -12.82 -6.64 3.43
CA SER A 220 -14.14 -6.86 2.82
C SER A 220 -14.12 -6.61 1.31
N LEU A 221 -13.33 -5.65 0.81
CA LEU A 221 -13.15 -5.45 -0.63
C LEU A 221 -12.46 -6.65 -1.28
N ALA A 222 -11.43 -7.22 -0.66
CA ALA A 222 -10.77 -8.42 -1.19
C ALA A 222 -11.75 -9.59 -1.31
N LEU A 223 -12.61 -9.78 -0.30
CA LEU A 223 -13.64 -10.81 -0.29
C LEU A 223 -14.72 -10.55 -1.35
N ALA A 224 -15.13 -9.30 -1.54
CA ALA A 224 -16.11 -8.92 -2.58
C ALA A 224 -15.57 -9.17 -3.98
N LEU A 225 -14.33 -8.76 -4.26
CA LEU A 225 -13.66 -9.04 -5.53
C LEU A 225 -13.54 -10.54 -5.78
N ALA A 226 -13.13 -11.33 -4.77
CA ALA A 226 -13.00 -12.78 -4.89
C ALA A 226 -14.34 -13.47 -5.24
N ARG A 227 -15.43 -13.07 -4.57
CA ARG A 227 -16.78 -13.57 -4.92
C ARG A 227 -17.16 -13.21 -6.34
N ALA A 228 -16.86 -12.00 -6.79
CA ALA A 228 -17.17 -11.55 -8.16
C ALA A 228 -16.31 -12.23 -9.23
N ILE A 229 -15.07 -12.61 -8.91
CA ILE A 229 -14.20 -13.44 -9.77
C ILE A 229 -14.74 -14.87 -9.86
N GLY A 230 -15.32 -15.38 -8.78
CA GLY A 230 -15.72 -16.76 -8.56
C GLY A 230 -14.62 -17.55 -7.83
N GLU A 231 -14.93 -18.02 -6.63
CA GLU A 231 -13.97 -18.66 -5.72
C GLU A 231 -13.24 -19.85 -6.32
N ALA A 232 -13.89 -20.59 -7.22
CA ALA A 232 -13.28 -21.71 -7.95
C ALA A 232 -12.08 -21.31 -8.82
N HIS A 233 -11.91 -20.02 -9.10
CA HIS A 233 -10.75 -19.47 -9.84
C HIS A 233 -9.60 -19.05 -8.94
N ILE A 234 -9.73 -19.18 -7.62
CA ILE A 234 -8.75 -18.75 -6.63
C ILE A 234 -8.27 -19.96 -5.81
N GLN A 235 -6.97 -20.21 -5.84
CA GLN A 235 -6.35 -21.29 -5.09
C GLN A 235 -5.53 -20.70 -3.94
N LEU A 236 -6.04 -20.86 -2.71
CA LEU A 236 -5.31 -20.51 -1.49
C LEU A 236 -4.29 -21.60 -1.15
N ARG A 237 -3.30 -21.26 -0.26
CA ARG A 237 -2.22 -22.18 0.15
C ARG A 237 -1.44 -22.78 -1.03
N SER A 238 -1.32 -22.01 -2.10
CA SER A 238 -0.71 -22.41 -3.38
C SER A 238 0.53 -21.55 -3.69
N PRO A 239 1.61 -21.65 -2.88
CA PRO A 239 2.83 -20.89 -3.13
C PRO A 239 3.49 -21.36 -4.43
N VAL A 240 3.88 -20.39 -5.26
CA VAL A 240 4.57 -20.62 -6.53
C VAL A 240 6.07 -20.76 -6.28
N ALA A 241 6.68 -21.78 -6.90
CA ALA A 241 8.10 -22.08 -6.84
C ALA A 241 8.86 -21.57 -8.07
N ALA A 242 8.23 -21.67 -9.28
CA ALA A 242 8.90 -21.30 -10.51
C ALA A 242 7.92 -20.75 -11.58
N ILE A 243 8.48 -19.91 -12.46
CA ILE A 243 7.88 -19.42 -13.69
C ILE A 243 8.85 -19.69 -14.83
N ASP A 244 8.49 -20.54 -15.76
CA ASP A 244 9.30 -20.83 -16.95
C ASP A 244 8.58 -20.23 -18.19
N LEU A 245 9.24 -19.26 -18.83
CA LEU A 245 8.73 -18.55 -20.01
C LEU A 245 9.34 -19.17 -21.27
N THR A 246 8.49 -19.62 -22.19
CA THR A 246 8.89 -20.16 -23.49
C THR A 246 8.19 -19.40 -24.62
N ASP A 247 8.60 -19.59 -25.85
CA ASP A 247 7.98 -18.93 -27.00
C ASP A 247 6.47 -19.25 -27.11
N ARG A 248 6.08 -20.46 -26.69
CA ARG A 248 4.69 -20.95 -26.84
C ARG A 248 3.81 -20.58 -25.65
N ALA A 249 4.28 -20.72 -24.43
CA ALA A 249 3.49 -20.53 -23.21
C ALA A 249 4.36 -20.16 -22.01
N ALA A 250 3.72 -19.67 -20.96
CA ALA A 250 4.32 -19.60 -19.62
C ALA A 250 3.87 -20.81 -18.80
N ARG A 251 4.80 -21.40 -18.01
CA ARG A 251 4.54 -22.49 -17.09
C ARG A 251 4.77 -22.03 -15.66
N VAL A 252 3.76 -22.17 -14.82
CA VAL A 252 3.84 -21.82 -13.41
C VAL A 252 3.84 -23.08 -12.59
N THR A 253 4.91 -23.33 -11.83
CA THR A 253 5.08 -24.50 -10.97
C THR A 253 4.86 -24.14 -9.51
N LEU A 254 3.94 -24.82 -8.85
CA LEU A 254 3.71 -24.69 -7.42
C LEU A 254 4.77 -25.47 -6.62
N HIS A 255 4.93 -25.13 -5.33
CA HIS A 255 5.76 -25.95 -4.41
C HIS A 255 5.24 -27.39 -4.24
N SER A 256 3.96 -27.64 -4.53
CA SER A 256 3.39 -28.99 -4.56
C SER A 256 3.84 -29.85 -5.76
N GLY A 257 4.52 -29.25 -6.74
CA GLY A 257 4.85 -29.87 -8.01
C GLY A 257 3.79 -29.71 -9.11
N THR A 258 2.61 -29.18 -8.78
CA THR A 258 1.56 -28.90 -9.77
C THR A 258 2.04 -27.84 -10.77
N VAL A 259 1.80 -28.07 -12.06
CA VAL A 259 2.16 -27.16 -13.15
C VAL A 259 0.92 -26.63 -13.83
N LEU A 260 0.85 -25.31 -14.01
CA LEU A 260 -0.20 -24.65 -14.78
C LEU A 260 0.44 -23.99 -16.02
N GLU A 261 -0.21 -24.14 -17.17
CA GLU A 261 0.15 -23.43 -18.41
C GLU A 261 -0.74 -22.20 -18.60
N ALA A 262 -0.13 -21.12 -19.05
CA ALA A 262 -0.79 -19.85 -19.29
C ALA A 262 -0.24 -19.13 -20.54
N ASP A 263 -1.07 -18.30 -21.15
CA ASP A 263 -0.67 -17.42 -22.24
C ASP A 263 0.02 -16.16 -21.71
N ALA A 264 -0.29 -15.79 -20.45
CA ALA A 264 0.41 -14.75 -19.69
C ALA A 264 0.38 -15.05 -18.19
N VAL A 265 1.38 -14.55 -17.48
CA VAL A 265 1.49 -14.58 -16.01
C VAL A 265 1.52 -13.14 -15.48
N VAL A 266 0.76 -12.88 -14.42
CA VAL A 266 0.80 -11.60 -13.70
C VAL A 266 1.40 -11.85 -12.32
N LEU A 267 2.56 -11.27 -12.05
CA LEU A 267 3.22 -11.32 -10.75
C LEU A 267 2.77 -10.11 -9.91
N THR A 268 2.10 -10.38 -8.79
CA THR A 268 1.63 -9.33 -7.87
C THR A 268 2.22 -9.47 -6.47
N ALA A 269 3.06 -10.49 -6.26
CA ALA A 269 3.82 -10.63 -5.04
C ALA A 269 4.83 -9.49 -4.88
N PRO A 270 5.11 -9.00 -3.65
CA PRO A 270 6.06 -7.92 -3.42
C PRO A 270 7.48 -8.27 -3.91
N PRO A 271 8.25 -7.31 -4.47
CA PRO A 271 9.61 -7.53 -4.97
C PRO A 271 10.57 -8.15 -3.95
N SER A 272 10.36 -7.88 -2.67
CA SER A 272 11.09 -8.47 -1.53
C SER A 272 11.01 -9.99 -1.43
N THR A 273 10.03 -10.61 -2.10
CA THR A 273 9.83 -12.08 -2.08
C THR A 273 10.35 -12.78 -3.33
N TRP A 274 10.81 -12.06 -4.34
CA TRP A 274 11.17 -12.65 -5.64
C TRP A 274 12.41 -13.52 -5.63
N ASP A 275 13.29 -13.39 -4.62
CA ASP A 275 14.43 -14.31 -4.44
C ASP A 275 14.02 -15.76 -4.20
N ALA A 276 12.81 -15.96 -3.67
CA ALA A 276 12.26 -17.30 -3.44
C ALA A 276 11.53 -17.87 -4.68
N LEU A 277 11.48 -17.12 -5.78
CA LEU A 277 10.78 -17.46 -7.02
C LEU A 277 11.80 -17.61 -8.16
N ARG A 278 11.92 -18.83 -8.68
CA ARG A 278 12.75 -19.05 -9.88
C ARG A 278 12.02 -18.58 -11.12
N VAL A 279 12.61 -17.70 -11.90
CA VAL A 279 12.08 -17.24 -13.20
C VAL A 279 13.08 -17.64 -14.30
N THR A 280 12.60 -18.27 -15.37
CA THR A 280 13.40 -18.69 -16.52
C THR A 280 12.79 -18.13 -17.83
N PRO A 281 13.51 -17.36 -18.66
CA PRO A 281 14.85 -16.79 -18.41
C PRO A 281 14.87 -15.90 -17.16
N ALA A 282 16.04 -15.81 -16.52
CA ALA A 282 16.18 -15.06 -15.27
C ALA A 282 15.73 -13.61 -15.40
N LEU A 283 14.91 -13.17 -14.46
CA LEU A 283 14.47 -11.77 -14.39
C LEU A 283 15.68 -10.89 -14.03
N PRO A 284 16.03 -9.88 -14.84
CA PRO A 284 17.13 -8.98 -14.54
C PRO A 284 16.94 -8.26 -13.20
N ALA A 285 18.05 -7.98 -12.50
CA ALA A 285 18.02 -7.34 -11.18
C ALA A 285 17.37 -5.94 -11.22
N ASP A 286 17.45 -5.25 -12.35
CA ASP A 286 16.89 -3.93 -12.59
C ASP A 286 15.36 -3.92 -12.87
N TYR A 287 14.67 -5.05 -12.65
CA TYR A 287 13.21 -5.13 -12.51
C TYR A 287 12.76 -4.99 -11.05
N ARG A 288 13.67 -5.05 -10.09
CA ARG A 288 13.33 -5.10 -8.66
C ARG A 288 13.27 -3.70 -8.06
N MET A 289 12.04 -3.27 -7.75
CA MET A 289 11.79 -2.06 -6.96
C MET A 289 12.22 -2.27 -5.51
N SER A 290 12.89 -1.29 -4.92
CA SER A 290 13.23 -1.28 -3.50
C SER A 290 11.99 -1.19 -2.64
N THR A 291 12.07 -1.78 -1.45
CA THR A 291 11.00 -1.82 -0.47
C THR A 291 11.49 -1.32 0.88
N GLY A 292 10.61 -0.69 1.62
CA GLY A 292 10.87 -0.19 2.96
C GLY A 292 10.39 -1.14 4.05
N THR A 293 10.50 -0.66 5.28
CA THR A 293 10.18 -1.40 6.50
C THR A 293 9.02 -0.73 7.20
N ALA A 294 7.96 -1.47 7.54
CA ALA A 294 6.83 -0.95 8.31
C ALA A 294 6.32 -1.97 9.31
N ILE A 295 5.89 -1.46 10.48
CA ILE A 295 5.23 -2.24 11.53
C ILE A 295 3.96 -1.55 11.99
N LYS A 296 3.05 -2.33 12.58
CA LYS A 296 1.95 -1.84 13.39
C LYS A 296 1.98 -2.47 14.78
N VAL A 297 1.63 -1.69 15.79
CA VAL A 297 1.30 -2.21 17.12
C VAL A 297 -0.12 -1.77 17.46
N LEU A 298 -1.00 -2.74 17.61
CA LEU A 298 -2.40 -2.50 17.94
C LEU A 298 -2.56 -2.67 19.45
N ASN A 299 -2.78 -1.56 20.14
CA ASN A 299 -2.89 -1.55 21.60
C ASN A 299 -4.36 -1.43 22.00
N ARG A 300 -4.96 -2.52 22.50
CA ARG A 300 -6.26 -2.44 23.13
C ARG A 300 -6.12 -1.77 24.49
N VAL A 301 -6.85 -0.67 24.67
CA VAL A 301 -6.98 0.04 25.94
C VAL A 301 -8.40 -0.13 26.48
N ASP A 302 -8.55 -0.03 27.81
CA ASP A 302 -9.85 -0.20 28.47
C ASP A 302 -10.88 0.87 28.09
N HIS A 303 -10.42 2.08 27.81
CA HIS A 303 -11.20 3.20 27.29
C HIS A 303 -10.28 4.25 26.63
N PRO A 304 -10.80 5.25 25.89
CA PRO A 304 -10.00 6.35 25.34
C PRO A 304 -9.48 7.29 26.44
N PHE A 305 -8.53 6.82 27.25
CA PHE A 305 -8.02 7.50 28.45
C PHE A 305 -7.36 8.86 28.17
N TRP A 306 -6.84 9.06 26.95
CA TRP A 306 -6.23 10.32 26.51
C TRP A 306 -7.21 11.50 26.53
N THR A 307 -8.51 11.24 26.40
CA THR A 307 -9.54 12.29 26.42
C THR A 307 -9.64 13.01 27.77
N ALA A 308 -9.30 12.34 28.87
CA ALA A 308 -9.25 12.96 30.21
C ALA A 308 -8.16 14.04 30.32
N ALA A 309 -7.12 13.95 29.50
CA ALA A 309 -6.05 14.93 29.38
C ALA A 309 -6.30 15.93 28.22
N GLN A 310 -7.51 15.92 27.63
CA GLN A 310 -7.86 16.72 26.45
C GLN A 310 -6.92 16.48 25.25
N LEU A 311 -6.43 15.23 25.10
CA LEU A 311 -5.56 14.83 24.00
C LEU A 311 -6.35 14.07 22.94
N GLU A 312 -5.89 14.18 21.71
CA GLU A 312 -6.28 13.32 20.60
C GLU A 312 -5.36 12.09 20.52
N PRO A 313 -5.84 10.99 19.91
CA PRO A 313 -5.04 9.76 19.78
C PRO A 313 -3.94 9.86 18.72
N ASP A 314 -3.97 10.91 17.94
CA ASP A 314 -3.01 11.15 16.86
C ASP A 314 -1.74 11.74 17.45
N ALA A 315 -0.58 11.22 17.08
CA ALA A 315 0.71 11.73 17.52
C ALA A 315 1.77 11.52 16.43
N LEU A 316 2.78 12.37 16.45
CA LEU A 316 3.97 12.26 15.61
C LEU A 316 5.22 12.26 16.48
N THR A 317 6.18 11.38 16.17
CA THR A 317 7.49 11.38 16.83
C THR A 317 8.62 11.00 15.88
N ASP A 318 9.80 11.53 16.13
CA ASP A 318 11.05 11.12 15.48
C ASP A 318 11.68 9.87 16.13
N GLN A 319 10.99 9.24 17.10
CA GLN A 319 11.43 8.05 17.81
C GLN A 319 10.77 6.76 17.26
N ALA A 320 10.85 5.66 18.00
CA ALA A 320 10.42 4.36 17.51
C ALA A 320 8.89 4.22 17.32
N VAL A 321 8.06 4.96 18.05
CA VAL A 321 6.61 4.92 17.89
C VAL A 321 6.19 5.47 16.51
N GLY A 322 6.92 6.45 15.95
CA GLY A 322 6.60 7.04 14.65
C GLY A 322 5.32 7.85 14.68
N MET A 323 4.17 7.19 14.46
CA MET A 323 2.86 7.83 14.49
C MET A 323 1.84 6.98 15.24
N THR A 324 0.81 7.65 15.76
CA THR A 324 -0.34 6.98 16.39
C THR A 324 -1.65 7.54 15.90
N TRP A 325 -2.70 6.72 16.00
CA TRP A 325 -4.10 7.13 15.80
C TRP A 325 -5.04 6.14 16.46
N ARG A 326 -6.31 6.52 16.58
CA ARG A 326 -7.34 5.60 17.03
C ARG A 326 -7.73 4.64 15.92
N GLY A 327 -7.58 3.33 16.15
CA GLY A 327 -8.05 2.27 15.26
C GLY A 327 -9.42 1.73 15.64
N GLY A 328 -10.04 1.02 14.72
CA GLY A 328 -11.29 0.27 14.94
C GLY A 328 -12.53 0.93 14.36
N GLU A 329 -13.28 0.15 13.57
CA GLU A 329 -14.53 0.54 12.93
C GLU A 329 -15.67 -0.44 13.30
N PRO A 330 -16.89 0.09 13.52
CA PRO A 330 -17.27 1.50 13.57
C PRO A 330 -16.68 2.24 14.79
N PRO A 331 -16.73 3.60 14.81
CA PRO A 331 -16.27 4.39 15.96
C PRO A 331 -16.96 3.99 17.26
N ALA A 332 -16.31 4.23 18.42
CA ALA A 332 -16.90 3.95 19.71
C ALA A 332 -18.16 4.77 19.93
N ARG A 333 -19.18 4.13 20.47
CA ARG A 333 -20.46 4.75 20.82
C ARG A 333 -20.41 5.48 22.17
N SER A 334 -19.40 5.18 22.98
CA SER A 334 -19.25 5.72 24.33
C SER A 334 -17.77 5.87 24.67
N ALA A 335 -17.45 6.91 25.45
CA ALA A 335 -16.10 7.14 25.98
C ALA A 335 -15.64 6.04 26.99
N LYS A 336 -16.54 5.14 27.40
CA LYS A 336 -16.23 4.02 28.32
C LYS A 336 -15.95 2.70 27.59
N GLU A 337 -16.14 2.64 26.27
CA GLU A 337 -15.86 1.43 25.51
C GLU A 337 -14.35 1.23 25.29
N PRO A 338 -13.87 -0.03 25.25
CA PRO A 338 -12.51 -0.31 24.84
C PRO A 338 -12.19 0.30 23.48
N ALA A 339 -10.97 0.81 23.35
CA ALA A 339 -10.47 1.41 22.12
C ALA A 339 -9.17 0.75 21.67
N CYS A 340 -8.76 1.04 20.45
CA CYS A 340 -7.43 0.68 19.96
C CYS A 340 -6.62 1.96 19.75
N LEU A 341 -5.45 2.06 20.36
CA LEU A 341 -4.43 3.01 20.00
C LEU A 341 -3.46 2.29 19.06
N THR A 342 -3.50 2.65 17.80
CA THR A 342 -2.62 2.11 16.78
C THR A 342 -1.30 2.86 16.80
N VAL A 343 -0.19 2.14 16.83
CA VAL A 343 1.15 2.63 16.51
C VAL A 343 1.49 2.21 15.10
N PHE A 344 2.02 3.12 14.32
CA PHE A 344 2.58 2.86 13.01
C PHE A 344 3.98 3.44 12.92
N ALA A 345 4.94 2.59 12.57
CA ALA A 345 6.31 3.03 12.36
C ALA A 345 6.82 2.56 11.01
N GLY A 346 7.49 3.45 10.29
CA GLY A 346 8.15 3.23 9.02
C GLY A 346 9.67 3.40 9.11
N GLY A 347 10.38 2.90 8.10
CA GLY A 347 11.83 3.11 7.96
C GLY A 347 12.65 2.68 9.19
N GLN A 348 13.45 3.59 9.69
CA GLN A 348 14.34 3.34 10.84
C GLN A 348 13.56 3.12 12.14
N ALA A 349 12.45 3.84 12.35
CA ALA A 349 11.58 3.66 13.50
C ALA A 349 11.04 2.22 13.57
N ALA A 350 10.59 1.66 12.44
CA ALA A 350 10.13 0.27 12.36
C ALA A 350 11.24 -0.74 12.67
N GLN A 351 12.47 -0.49 12.25
CA GLN A 351 13.60 -1.38 12.50
C GLN A 351 13.84 -1.56 14.01
N ALA A 352 13.69 -0.47 14.77
CA ALA A 352 13.81 -0.52 16.22
C ALA A 352 12.86 -1.53 16.90
N TRP A 353 11.70 -1.80 16.31
CA TRP A 353 10.75 -2.81 16.80
C TRP A 353 11.12 -4.23 16.39
N LEU A 354 11.58 -4.39 15.15
CA LEU A 354 11.88 -5.72 14.59
C LEU A 354 13.02 -6.40 15.33
N ASP A 355 14.02 -5.64 15.77
CA ASP A 355 15.22 -6.14 16.45
C ASP A 355 14.98 -6.51 17.92
N ARG A 356 13.75 -6.29 18.44
CA ARG A 356 13.41 -6.49 19.87
C ARG A 356 12.59 -7.75 20.10
N THR A 357 12.78 -8.36 21.27
CA THR A 357 11.91 -9.40 21.79
C THR A 357 10.52 -8.86 22.16
N PRO A 358 9.49 -9.71 22.29
CA PRO A 358 8.16 -9.25 22.70
C PRO A 358 8.14 -8.45 24.02
N ALA A 359 8.96 -8.82 25.01
CA ALA A 359 9.09 -8.08 26.28
C ALA A 359 9.70 -6.69 26.07
N GLN A 360 10.77 -6.60 25.28
CA GLN A 360 11.41 -5.33 24.95
C GLN A 360 10.50 -4.41 24.11
N ARG A 361 9.68 -4.98 23.21
CA ARG A 361 8.66 -4.22 22.46
C ARG A 361 7.63 -3.60 23.39
N ARG A 362 7.15 -4.36 24.36
CA ARG A 362 6.21 -3.84 25.38
C ARG A 362 6.84 -2.72 26.21
N GLN A 363 8.08 -2.89 26.63
CA GLN A 363 8.80 -1.86 27.37
C GLN A 363 8.97 -0.58 26.53
N LEU A 364 9.37 -0.71 25.26
CA LEU A 364 9.49 0.41 24.32
C LEU A 364 8.16 1.14 24.15
N ALA A 365 7.07 0.39 23.90
CA ALA A 365 5.73 0.96 23.80
C ALA A 365 5.35 1.75 25.05
N ASN A 366 5.54 1.16 26.23
CA ASN A 366 5.18 1.82 27.47
C ASN A 366 5.99 3.10 27.68
N GLN A 367 7.30 3.08 27.46
CA GLN A 367 8.16 4.25 27.63
C GLN A 367 7.77 5.42 26.73
N GLU A 368 7.64 5.18 25.43
CA GLU A 368 7.35 6.25 24.48
C GLU A 368 5.88 6.70 24.53
N LEU A 369 4.95 5.75 24.66
CA LEU A 369 3.52 6.09 24.69
C LEU A 369 3.09 6.70 26.04
N ASP A 370 3.73 6.37 27.17
CA ASP A 370 3.49 7.09 28.44
C ASP A 370 4.02 8.54 28.36
N THR A 371 5.04 8.81 27.54
CA THR A 371 5.51 10.18 27.28
C THR A 371 4.51 10.96 26.45
N LEU A 372 3.97 10.35 25.39
CA LEU A 372 2.95 10.97 24.50
C LEU A 372 1.60 11.09 25.21
N PHE A 373 1.15 10.01 25.84
CA PHE A 373 -0.16 9.84 26.47
C PHE A 373 0.01 9.36 27.93
N PRO A 374 0.14 10.25 28.89
CA PRO A 374 0.38 9.88 30.30
C PRO A 374 -0.64 8.89 30.84
N GLY A 375 -0.17 7.75 31.32
CA GLY A 375 -1.01 6.66 31.83
C GLY A 375 -1.28 5.53 30.83
N PHE A 376 -0.76 5.57 29.62
CA PHE A 376 -0.93 4.51 28.61
C PHE A 376 -0.65 3.10 29.16
N SER A 377 0.46 2.92 29.88
CA SER A 377 0.85 1.63 30.42
C SER A 377 -0.15 1.04 31.42
N ARG A 378 -0.92 1.90 32.13
CA ARG A 378 -1.97 1.50 33.10
C ARG A 378 -3.28 1.10 32.42
N HIS A 379 -3.55 1.65 31.22
CA HIS A 379 -4.78 1.43 30.47
C HIS A 379 -4.65 0.34 29.41
N THR A 380 -3.43 -0.08 29.06
CA THR A 380 -3.19 -1.08 28.02
C THR A 380 -3.50 -2.49 28.53
N GLN A 381 -4.43 -3.18 27.84
CA GLN A 381 -4.88 -4.54 28.16
C GLN A 381 -4.21 -5.61 27.28
N GLN A 382 -4.03 -5.32 26.00
CA GLN A 382 -3.50 -6.26 25.02
C GLN A 382 -2.72 -5.51 23.93
N GLN A 383 -1.63 -6.10 23.46
CA GLN A 383 -0.85 -5.61 22.32
C GLN A 383 -0.73 -6.69 21.25
N ILE A 384 -0.99 -6.34 20.00
CA ILE A 384 -0.74 -7.18 18.82
C ILE A 384 0.33 -6.49 17.97
N PHE A 385 1.49 -7.10 17.89
CA PHE A 385 2.56 -6.65 17.00
C PHE A 385 2.42 -7.26 15.60
N ARG A 386 2.51 -6.42 14.58
CA ARG A 386 2.53 -6.80 13.16
C ARG A 386 3.79 -6.28 12.49
N GLY A 387 4.81 -7.14 12.43
CA GLY A 387 6.05 -6.88 11.70
C GLY A 387 5.92 -7.42 10.27
N TRP A 388 5.50 -6.59 9.33
CA TRP A 388 5.31 -7.00 7.94
C TRP A 388 6.59 -7.52 7.27
N PRO A 389 7.81 -7.00 7.58
CA PRO A 389 9.05 -7.59 7.10
C PRO A 389 9.32 -9.02 7.56
N SER A 390 8.77 -9.43 8.72
CA SER A 390 8.90 -10.80 9.23
C SER A 390 7.91 -11.79 8.62
N GLU A 391 6.93 -11.31 7.85
CA GLU A 391 5.92 -12.14 7.19
C GLU A 391 6.51 -12.84 5.96
N ARG A 392 6.51 -14.18 5.94
CA ARG A 392 7.16 -15.03 4.93
C ARG A 392 6.86 -14.61 3.48
N TYR A 393 5.62 -14.23 3.19
CA TYR A 393 5.13 -13.87 1.85
C TYR A 393 4.98 -12.37 1.63
N THR A 394 5.63 -11.54 2.46
CA THR A 394 5.68 -10.09 2.31
C THR A 394 7.11 -9.57 2.37
N ARG A 395 7.85 -9.84 3.45
CA ARG A 395 9.25 -9.47 3.71
C ARG A 395 9.57 -7.97 3.57
N CYS A 396 8.56 -7.12 3.66
CA CYS A 396 8.71 -5.67 3.59
C CYS A 396 7.49 -4.97 4.21
N GLY A 397 7.56 -3.66 4.37
CA GLY A 397 6.36 -2.81 4.48
C GLY A 397 5.69 -2.69 3.12
N TYR A 398 6.11 -1.72 2.34
CA TYR A 398 5.69 -1.48 0.95
C TYR A 398 6.85 -0.88 0.14
N SER A 399 6.58 -0.48 -1.09
CA SER A 399 7.60 0.05 -1.99
C SER A 399 8.17 1.38 -1.49
N ALA A 400 9.48 1.46 -1.55
CA ALA A 400 10.25 2.67 -1.28
C ALA A 400 11.33 2.78 -2.37
N PRO A 401 10.99 3.34 -3.55
CA PRO A 401 11.92 3.42 -4.66
C PRO A 401 13.19 4.17 -4.26
N SER A 402 14.34 3.54 -4.50
CA SER A 402 15.64 4.16 -4.29
C SER A 402 15.98 5.13 -5.43
N PRO A 403 16.93 6.06 -5.24
CA PRO A 403 17.40 6.94 -6.31
C PRO A 403 17.71 6.19 -7.61
N GLY A 404 17.17 6.69 -8.72
CA GLY A 404 17.28 6.11 -10.06
C GLY A 404 16.29 4.98 -10.38
N GLN A 405 15.43 4.57 -9.46
CA GLN A 405 14.49 3.47 -9.72
C GLN A 405 13.20 3.90 -10.42
N VAL A 406 12.72 5.12 -10.21
CA VAL A 406 11.53 5.62 -10.91
C VAL A 406 11.80 5.71 -12.40
N THR A 407 12.98 6.16 -12.81
CA THR A 407 13.35 6.30 -14.22
C THR A 407 13.79 5.00 -14.88
N ARG A 408 14.35 4.04 -14.14
CA ARG A 408 14.91 2.81 -14.71
C ARG A 408 14.03 1.57 -14.50
N VAL A 409 13.50 1.39 -13.29
CA VAL A 409 12.76 0.17 -12.92
C VAL A 409 11.29 0.25 -13.33
N LEU A 410 10.65 1.38 -13.05
CA LEU A 410 9.21 1.51 -13.27
C LEU A 410 8.78 1.35 -14.74
N PRO A 411 9.48 1.93 -15.76
CA PRO A 411 9.17 1.66 -17.17
C PRO A 411 9.27 0.18 -17.54
N ARG A 412 10.25 -0.54 -16.98
CA ARG A 412 10.43 -1.99 -17.22
C ARG A 412 9.27 -2.80 -16.64
N LEU A 413 8.86 -2.51 -15.40
CA LEU A 413 7.69 -3.14 -14.79
C LEU A 413 6.43 -2.89 -15.62
N GLN A 414 6.28 -1.68 -16.17
CA GLN A 414 5.17 -1.36 -17.07
C GLN A 414 5.25 -2.12 -18.40
N GLY A 415 6.43 -2.36 -18.94
CA GLY A 415 6.65 -3.10 -20.19
C GLY A 415 6.44 -4.61 -20.06
N GLY A 416 6.67 -5.18 -18.89
CA GLY A 416 6.68 -6.63 -18.70
C GLY A 416 8.01 -7.29 -19.09
N TRP A 417 8.06 -8.63 -19.03
CA TRP A 417 9.23 -9.43 -19.33
C TRP A 417 8.89 -10.58 -20.30
N GLN A 418 9.67 -10.76 -21.36
CA GLN A 418 9.51 -11.81 -22.38
C GLN A 418 8.09 -11.92 -22.93
N ASP A 419 7.38 -10.81 -23.03
CA ASP A 419 6.00 -10.74 -23.52
C ASP A 419 4.98 -11.68 -22.83
N LYS A 420 5.35 -12.28 -21.71
CA LYS A 420 4.53 -13.26 -20.99
C LYS A 420 4.43 -13.03 -19.49
N LEU A 421 5.42 -12.39 -18.87
CA LEU A 421 5.38 -12.04 -17.46
C LEU A 421 5.12 -10.54 -17.31
N PHE A 422 4.04 -10.21 -16.61
CA PHE A 422 3.60 -8.84 -16.36
C PHE A 422 3.50 -8.57 -14.85
N PHE A 423 3.52 -7.31 -14.46
CA PHE A 423 3.62 -6.89 -13.08
C PHE A 423 2.45 -5.98 -12.71
N ALA A 424 1.82 -6.25 -11.56
CA ALA A 424 0.83 -5.38 -10.93
C ALA A 424 0.98 -5.45 -9.40
N GLY A 425 0.59 -4.39 -8.73
CA GLY A 425 0.78 -4.18 -7.31
C GLY A 425 1.15 -2.73 -7.08
N GLU A 426 1.19 -2.29 -5.84
CA GLU A 426 1.53 -0.89 -5.52
C GLU A 426 2.96 -0.53 -5.98
N TYR A 427 3.87 -1.51 -6.05
CA TYR A 427 5.24 -1.32 -6.54
C TYR A 427 5.33 -1.03 -8.05
N ALA A 428 4.29 -1.32 -8.81
CA ALA A 428 4.17 -1.03 -10.23
C ALA A 428 3.29 0.19 -10.51
N SER A 429 2.82 0.87 -9.47
CA SER A 429 2.03 2.10 -9.58
C SER A 429 2.95 3.30 -9.80
N PRO A 430 2.64 4.22 -10.73
CA PRO A 430 3.45 5.42 -10.92
C PRO A 430 3.29 6.49 -9.84
N GLY A 431 2.16 6.54 -9.12
CA GLY A 431 1.85 7.65 -8.22
C GLY A 431 1.27 7.28 -6.86
N PHE A 432 1.11 5.98 -6.56
CA PHE A 432 0.53 5.52 -5.30
C PHE A 432 1.34 4.36 -4.72
N TYR A 433 2.66 4.57 -4.56
CA TYR A 433 3.52 3.61 -3.88
C TYR A 433 3.04 3.38 -2.46
N GLY A 434 2.92 2.12 -2.05
CA GLY A 434 2.49 1.76 -0.71
C GLY A 434 0.98 1.82 -0.46
N TYR A 435 0.22 2.54 -1.26
CA TYR A 435 -1.22 2.70 -1.08
C TYR A 435 -2.03 1.52 -1.63
N MET A 436 -3.19 1.29 -1.03
CA MET A 436 -4.20 0.34 -1.55
C MET A 436 -4.65 0.71 -2.96
N GLU A 437 -4.80 2.01 -3.23
CA GLU A 437 -5.13 2.55 -4.56
C GLU A 437 -4.11 2.11 -5.61
N GLY A 438 -2.81 2.25 -5.31
CA GLY A 438 -1.75 1.81 -6.23
C GLY A 438 -1.85 0.33 -6.59
N GLY A 439 -2.21 -0.50 -5.61
CA GLY A 439 -2.47 -1.91 -5.84
C GLY A 439 -3.66 -2.14 -6.77
N LEU A 440 -4.82 -1.60 -6.43
CA LEU A 440 -6.07 -1.77 -7.20
C LEU A 440 -5.95 -1.21 -8.61
N ASN A 441 -5.46 0.02 -8.75
CA ASN A 441 -5.34 0.73 -10.01
C ASN A 441 -4.36 0.05 -10.97
N SER A 442 -3.16 -0.33 -10.48
CA SER A 442 -2.17 -1.04 -11.33
C SER A 442 -2.72 -2.35 -11.87
N GLY A 443 -3.49 -3.10 -11.06
CA GLY A 443 -4.15 -4.32 -11.48
C GLY A 443 -5.20 -4.09 -12.57
N ALA A 444 -6.06 -3.08 -12.39
CA ALA A 444 -7.09 -2.72 -13.35
C ALA A 444 -6.49 -2.23 -14.70
N LEU A 445 -5.49 -1.36 -14.64
CA LEU A 445 -4.80 -0.85 -15.83
C LEU A 445 -4.08 -1.96 -16.60
N LEU A 446 -3.40 -2.88 -15.89
CA LEU A 446 -2.76 -4.02 -16.54
C LEU A 446 -3.79 -4.94 -17.20
N ALA A 447 -4.92 -5.20 -16.56
CA ALA A 447 -5.99 -6.00 -17.15
C ALA A 447 -6.49 -5.42 -18.47
N GLY A 448 -6.71 -4.09 -18.54
CA GLY A 448 -7.07 -3.40 -19.77
C GLY A 448 -6.02 -3.54 -20.88
N ARG A 449 -4.72 -3.44 -20.52
CA ARG A 449 -3.63 -3.66 -21.48
C ARG A 449 -3.59 -5.10 -22.01
N LEU A 450 -3.76 -6.09 -21.14
CA LEU A 450 -3.80 -7.49 -21.54
C LEU A 450 -5.04 -7.85 -22.37
N ALA A 451 -6.21 -7.28 -22.05
CA ALA A 451 -7.43 -7.47 -22.85
C ALA A 451 -7.24 -6.95 -24.29
N ARG A 452 -6.64 -5.76 -24.46
CA ARG A 452 -6.27 -5.24 -25.79
C ARG A 452 -5.25 -6.14 -26.49
N ARG A 453 -4.21 -6.60 -25.80
CA ARG A 453 -3.21 -7.52 -26.34
C ARG A 453 -3.81 -8.82 -26.86
N PHE A 454 -4.83 -9.33 -26.20
CA PHE A 454 -5.56 -10.55 -26.61
C PHE A 454 -6.67 -10.26 -27.64
N ASN A 455 -6.75 -9.04 -28.17
CA ASN A 455 -7.80 -8.59 -29.11
C ASN A 455 -9.24 -8.81 -28.57
N LEU A 456 -9.40 -8.71 -27.25
CA LEU A 456 -10.71 -8.72 -26.62
C LEU A 456 -11.29 -7.29 -26.62
N VAL A 457 -12.61 -7.19 -26.83
CA VAL A 457 -13.31 -5.90 -26.88
C VAL A 457 -13.21 -5.23 -25.51
N ASP A 458 -12.89 -3.93 -25.48
CA ASP A 458 -12.80 -3.12 -24.27
C ASP A 458 -14.14 -3.11 -23.51
N VAL A 459 -14.19 -3.69 -22.33
CA VAL A 459 -15.37 -3.71 -21.45
C VAL A 459 -15.57 -2.37 -20.72
N GLN A 460 -14.77 -1.35 -21.03
CA GLN A 460 -14.84 -0.03 -20.38
C GLN A 460 -15.91 0.92 -20.94
N ARG A 461 -16.82 0.45 -21.79
CA ARG A 461 -17.98 1.24 -22.23
C ARG A 461 -19.28 0.58 -21.70
N ASN A 462 -19.57 0.81 -20.41
CA ASN A 462 -20.94 0.94 -19.88
C ASN A 462 -20.87 1.41 -18.42
#